data_c87bf1e2a16f796f4375f0304d087d06
#
_entry.id   c87bf1e2a16f796f4375f0304d087d06
#
_cell.length_a   1.000
_cell.length_b   1.000
_cell.length_c   1.000
_cell.angle_alpha   90.00
_cell.angle_beta   90.00
_cell.angle_gamma   90.00
#
_symmetry.space_group_name_H-M   'P 1'
#
loop_
_entity.id
_entity.type
_entity.pdbx_description
1 polymer ?
#
loop_
_entity_poly.entity_id
_entity_poly.type
_entity_poly.pdbx_seq_one_letter_code
_entity_poly.pdbx_strand_id
1 'polypeptide(L)'
;MAIPPGSYKLGPENGKMLVKTGREGMGGKMGHDLVIEVGRWSATADVGEDLSACSLTGSADVGSMEVVSGEGGVKPLSDGDKAEIKKTIVDKILGDTKIDFKSTSISGGGSNATVQGDLTIAGKTAPAQFQLQDLGGGRIKATGQVVQSNFGVKPFKAFMGALKVKDTVDIEIEATVPEA
;
A
#
# COMPACT_ATOMS: atom_id res chain seq x y z
N MET A 1 17.56 14.15 -2.24
CA MET A 1 17.53 13.10 -1.21
C MET A 1 18.95 12.75 -0.80
N ALA A 2 19.18 12.60 0.49
CA ALA A 2 20.53 12.39 1.04
C ALA A 2 20.91 10.89 1.16
N ILE A 3 20.30 10.04 0.34
CA ILE A 3 20.63 8.61 0.30
C ILE A 3 21.75 8.40 -0.70
N PRO A 4 22.91 7.84 -0.29
CA PRO A 4 24.02 7.60 -1.20
C PRO A 4 23.65 6.68 -2.36
N PRO A 5 24.34 6.76 -3.50
CA PRO A 5 24.19 5.78 -4.57
C PRO A 5 24.47 4.36 -4.07
N GLY A 6 23.62 3.42 -4.48
CA GLY A 6 23.72 2.02 -4.05
C GLY A 6 22.40 1.27 -4.25
N SER A 7 22.40 -0.01 -3.93
CA SER A 7 21.22 -0.84 -3.96
C SER A 7 20.78 -1.18 -2.53
N TYR A 8 19.55 -0.84 -2.21
CA TYR A 8 18.99 -0.97 -0.86
C TYR A 8 17.79 -1.91 -0.85
N LYS A 9 17.78 -2.80 0.10
CA LYS A 9 16.64 -3.71 0.34
C LYS A 9 15.81 -3.20 1.51
N LEU A 10 14.50 -3.09 1.28
CA LEU A 10 13.51 -2.68 2.27
C LEU A 10 12.50 -3.79 2.47
N GLY A 11 12.01 -3.92 3.69
CA GLY A 11 11.06 -4.93 4.07
C GLY A 11 10.57 -4.72 5.51
N PRO A 12 9.84 -5.70 6.08
CA PRO A 12 9.31 -5.58 7.44
C PRO A 12 10.38 -5.39 8.53
N GLU A 13 11.61 -5.80 8.26
CA GLU A 13 12.74 -5.67 9.20
C GLU A 13 13.22 -4.22 9.38
N ASN A 14 12.95 -3.35 8.39
CA ASN A 14 13.36 -1.95 8.43
C ASN A 14 12.26 -0.96 8.02
N GLY A 15 11.02 -1.46 7.86
CA GLY A 15 9.91 -0.61 7.47
C GLY A 15 8.55 -1.20 7.80
N LYS A 16 7.51 -0.40 7.56
CA LYS A 16 6.12 -0.76 7.74
C LYS A 16 5.31 -0.33 6.51
N MET A 17 4.47 -1.21 6.03
CA MET A 17 3.55 -0.95 4.91
C MET A 17 2.11 -1.06 5.41
N LEU A 18 1.34 0.01 5.20
CA LEU A 18 -0.07 0.12 5.60
C LEU A 18 -0.95 0.36 4.39
N VAL A 19 -2.11 -0.27 4.39
CA VAL A 19 -3.22 -0.01 3.48
C VAL A 19 -4.37 0.56 4.30
N LYS A 20 -4.85 1.74 3.93
CA LYS A 20 -5.93 2.43 4.62
C LYS A 20 -7.16 2.49 3.72
N THR A 21 -8.26 1.96 4.20
CA THR A 21 -9.54 1.95 3.48
C THR A 21 -10.51 2.98 4.05
N GLY A 22 -11.44 3.42 3.22
CA GLY A 22 -12.52 4.31 3.62
C GLY A 22 -13.89 3.70 3.33
N ARG A 23 -14.92 4.27 3.94
CA ARG A 23 -16.32 3.88 3.79
C ARG A 23 -17.08 4.89 2.96
N GLU A 24 -18.12 4.40 2.28
CA GLU A 24 -19.12 5.25 1.63
C GLU A 24 -20.47 4.56 1.62
N GLY A 25 -21.50 5.28 1.15
CA GLY A 25 -22.86 4.80 1.07
C GLY A 25 -23.70 5.17 2.29
N MET A 26 -25.01 4.95 2.19
CA MET A 26 -25.99 5.31 3.23
C MET A 26 -25.83 4.53 4.52
N GLY A 27 -25.35 3.27 4.43
CA GLY A 27 -25.03 2.38 5.55
C GLY A 27 -23.60 2.51 6.06
N GLY A 28 -22.85 3.54 5.66
CA GLY A 28 -21.45 3.74 6.03
C GLY A 28 -21.19 3.78 7.54
N LYS A 29 -22.18 4.20 8.34
CA LYS A 29 -22.09 4.17 9.80
C LYS A 29 -21.94 2.76 10.40
N MET A 30 -22.30 1.73 9.66
CA MET A 30 -22.23 0.33 10.09
C MET A 30 -20.87 -0.31 9.84
N GLY A 31 -20.05 0.29 8.98
CA GLY A 31 -18.72 -0.18 8.63
C GLY A 31 -17.61 0.57 9.33
N HIS A 32 -16.38 0.18 9.05
CA HIS A 32 -15.17 0.76 9.62
C HIS A 32 -14.22 1.23 8.54
N ASP A 33 -13.52 2.33 8.82
CA ASP A 33 -12.32 2.69 8.09
C ASP A 33 -11.16 1.87 8.64
N LEU A 34 -10.54 1.06 7.79
CA LEU A 34 -9.55 0.06 8.21
C LEU A 34 -8.13 0.58 8.02
N VAL A 35 -7.26 0.20 8.96
CA VAL A 35 -5.81 0.19 8.78
C VAL A 35 -5.36 -1.26 8.73
N ILE A 36 -4.77 -1.63 7.60
CA ILE A 36 -4.29 -2.98 7.31
C ILE A 36 -2.77 -2.93 7.20
N GLU A 37 -2.07 -3.77 7.95
CA GLU A 37 -0.62 -3.91 7.85
C GLU A 37 -0.28 -5.09 6.94
N VAL A 38 0.68 -4.90 6.04
CA VAL A 38 1.21 -5.94 5.19
C VAL A 38 2.46 -6.53 5.85
N GLY A 39 2.38 -7.77 6.32
CA GLY A 39 3.44 -8.41 7.10
C GLY A 39 4.59 -8.97 6.26
N ARG A 40 4.35 -9.34 5.00
CA ARG A 40 5.38 -9.81 4.06
C ARG A 40 5.38 -8.94 2.82
N TRP A 41 6.41 -8.16 2.69
CA TRP A 41 6.68 -7.32 1.53
C TRP A 41 8.18 -7.12 1.38
N SER A 42 8.60 -6.77 0.19
CA SER A 42 9.98 -6.42 -0.10
C SER A 42 10.03 -5.33 -1.16
N ALA A 43 11.03 -4.50 -1.08
CA ALA A 43 11.32 -3.54 -2.13
C ALA A 43 12.84 -3.46 -2.32
N THR A 44 13.25 -3.19 -3.56
CA THR A 44 14.64 -2.87 -3.89
C THR A 44 14.67 -1.48 -4.49
N ALA A 45 15.45 -0.60 -3.89
CA ALA A 45 15.70 0.74 -4.37
C ALA A 45 17.13 0.80 -4.89
N ASP A 46 17.29 0.93 -6.19
CA ASP A 46 18.59 1.22 -6.82
C ASP A 46 18.72 2.74 -6.96
N VAL A 47 19.61 3.30 -6.17
CA VAL A 47 19.85 4.75 -6.11
C VAL A 47 21.08 5.08 -6.94
N GLY A 48 20.89 5.89 -7.98
CA GLY A 48 21.95 6.43 -8.81
C GLY A 48 22.39 7.80 -8.31
N GLU A 49 23.33 8.40 -9.03
CA GLU A 49 23.82 9.77 -8.73
C GLU A 49 22.71 10.80 -8.97
N ASP A 50 21.85 10.55 -9.95
CA ASP A 50 20.70 11.38 -10.29
C ASP A 50 19.40 10.58 -10.13
N LEU A 51 18.28 11.27 -9.87
CA LEU A 51 16.96 10.63 -9.74
C LEU A 51 16.55 9.85 -10.99
N SER A 52 16.95 10.31 -12.18
CA SER A 52 16.68 9.61 -13.44
C SER A 52 17.39 8.26 -13.58
N ALA A 53 18.46 8.06 -12.81
CA ALA A 53 19.20 6.81 -12.71
C ALA A 53 18.72 5.92 -11.55
N CYS A 54 17.69 6.34 -10.82
CA CYS A 54 17.10 5.56 -9.75
C CYS A 54 15.99 4.65 -10.27
N SER A 55 15.83 3.50 -9.62
CA SER A 55 14.71 2.59 -9.88
C SER A 55 14.19 1.97 -8.58
N LEU A 56 12.94 1.56 -8.61
CA LEU A 56 12.27 0.91 -7.48
C LEU A 56 11.45 -0.28 -7.99
N THR A 57 11.65 -1.42 -7.34
CA THR A 57 10.77 -2.59 -7.50
C THR A 57 10.24 -3.01 -6.14
N GLY A 58 9.05 -3.57 -6.12
CA GLY A 58 8.44 -4.03 -4.88
C GLY A 58 7.48 -5.19 -5.09
N SER A 59 7.28 -5.96 -4.04
CA SER A 59 6.31 -7.06 -3.99
C SER A 59 5.70 -7.15 -2.60
N ALA A 60 4.41 -7.44 -2.53
CA ALA A 60 3.66 -7.60 -1.29
C ALA A 60 2.76 -8.84 -1.37
N ASP A 61 2.71 -9.62 -0.29
CA ASP A 61 1.86 -10.80 -0.20
C ASP A 61 0.49 -10.44 0.37
N VAL A 62 -0.57 -10.66 -0.38
CA VAL A 62 -1.96 -10.43 0.08
C VAL A 62 -2.28 -11.28 1.31
N GLY A 63 -1.83 -12.53 1.35
CA GLY A 63 -2.03 -13.43 2.49
C GLY A 63 -1.37 -12.98 3.80
N SER A 64 -0.49 -11.99 3.76
CA SER A 64 0.15 -11.41 4.94
C SER A 64 -0.53 -10.15 5.48
N MET A 65 -1.64 -9.74 4.89
CA MET A 65 -2.42 -8.59 5.33
C MET A 65 -3.16 -8.89 6.63
N GLU A 66 -3.01 -8.00 7.61
CA GLU A 66 -3.69 -8.09 8.91
C GLU A 66 -4.36 -6.77 9.23
N VAL A 67 -5.61 -6.82 9.67
CA VAL A 67 -6.33 -5.63 10.15
C VAL A 67 -5.80 -5.26 11.52
N VAL A 68 -5.15 -4.10 11.63
CA VAL A 68 -4.59 -3.62 12.91
C VAL A 68 -5.57 -2.72 13.65
N SER A 69 -6.38 -1.96 12.94
CA SER A 69 -7.42 -1.13 13.55
C SER A 69 -8.58 -0.87 12.58
N GLY A 70 -9.71 -0.44 13.15
CA GLY A 70 -10.86 0.06 12.41
C GLY A 70 -11.51 1.19 13.19
N GLU A 71 -11.75 2.31 12.51
CA GLU A 71 -12.40 3.48 13.08
C GLU A 71 -13.86 3.58 12.63
N GLY A 72 -14.71 4.11 13.51
CA GLY A 72 -16.13 4.23 13.27
C GLY A 72 -16.88 2.93 13.57
N GLY A 73 -17.99 2.71 12.84
CA GLY A 73 -18.87 1.57 13.05
C GLY A 73 -19.76 1.70 14.28
N VAL A 74 -20.62 0.71 14.48
CA VAL A 74 -21.55 0.68 15.62
C VAL A 74 -20.87 0.20 16.88
N LYS A 75 -19.83 -0.62 16.73
CA LYS A 75 -19.03 -1.19 17.82
C LYS A 75 -17.59 -1.37 17.37
N PRO A 76 -16.62 -1.43 18.30
CA PRO A 76 -15.23 -1.75 17.96
C PRO A 76 -15.10 -3.12 17.30
N LEU A 77 -14.09 -3.27 16.41
CA LEU A 77 -13.77 -4.56 15.80
C LEU A 77 -13.21 -5.52 16.84
N SER A 78 -13.78 -6.72 16.92
CA SER A 78 -13.21 -7.84 17.66
C SER A 78 -12.08 -8.52 16.85
N ASP A 79 -11.30 -9.37 17.49
CA ASP A 79 -10.29 -10.19 16.79
C ASP A 79 -10.93 -11.12 15.76
N GLY A 80 -12.13 -11.63 16.06
CA GLY A 80 -12.93 -12.43 15.13
C GLY A 80 -13.36 -11.64 13.90
N ASP A 81 -13.79 -10.39 14.08
CA ASP A 81 -14.16 -9.49 12.98
C ASP A 81 -12.96 -9.21 12.07
N LYS A 82 -11.79 -8.95 12.66
CA LYS A 82 -10.54 -8.71 11.92
C LYS A 82 -10.13 -9.95 11.10
N ALA A 83 -10.25 -11.14 11.67
CA ALA A 83 -9.96 -12.39 10.97
C ALA A 83 -10.92 -12.64 9.81
N GLU A 84 -12.20 -12.35 9.97
CA GLU A 84 -13.22 -12.48 8.91
C GLU A 84 -12.97 -11.47 7.77
N ILE A 85 -12.58 -10.25 8.09
CA ILE A 85 -12.20 -9.23 7.10
C ILE A 85 -11.00 -9.72 6.29
N LYS A 86 -9.95 -10.20 6.95
CA LYS A 86 -8.78 -10.77 6.27
C LYS A 86 -9.18 -11.90 5.33
N LYS A 87 -9.99 -12.83 5.81
CA LYS A 87 -10.48 -13.95 5.00
C LYS A 87 -11.24 -13.47 3.77
N THR A 88 -12.08 -12.45 3.92
CA THR A 88 -12.81 -11.84 2.81
C THR A 88 -11.87 -11.23 1.78
N ILE A 89 -10.83 -10.52 2.21
CA ILE A 89 -9.83 -9.93 1.30
C ILE A 89 -9.14 -11.02 0.49
N VAL A 90 -8.68 -12.07 1.15
CA VAL A 90 -7.93 -13.17 0.50
C VAL A 90 -8.83 -14.03 -0.38
N ASP A 91 -10.01 -14.40 0.10
CA ASP A 91 -10.84 -15.38 -0.59
C ASP A 91 -11.76 -14.78 -1.66
N LYS A 92 -12.17 -13.51 -1.50
CA LYS A 92 -13.25 -12.93 -2.33
C LYS A 92 -12.84 -11.67 -3.10
N ILE A 93 -11.83 -10.95 -2.65
CA ILE A 93 -11.48 -9.62 -3.22
C ILE A 93 -10.21 -9.70 -4.07
N LEU A 94 -9.08 -10.04 -3.46
CA LEU A 94 -7.77 -10.00 -4.10
C LEU A 94 -7.23 -11.36 -4.52
N GLY A 95 -7.62 -12.42 -3.84
CA GLY A 95 -6.98 -13.74 -3.95
C GLY A 95 -5.69 -13.81 -3.11
N ASP A 96 -5.23 -15.01 -2.85
CA ASP A 96 -3.94 -15.25 -2.17
C ASP A 96 -2.80 -15.15 -3.20
N THR A 97 -2.44 -13.94 -3.55
CA THR A 97 -1.47 -13.62 -4.61
C THR A 97 -0.47 -12.57 -4.13
N LYS A 98 0.48 -12.26 -4.99
CA LYS A 98 1.40 -11.14 -4.81
C LYS A 98 0.94 -9.93 -5.59
N ILE A 99 1.21 -8.76 -5.01
CA ILE A 99 1.09 -7.47 -5.66
C ILE A 99 2.49 -7.01 -6.01
N ASP A 100 2.74 -6.68 -7.26
CA ASP A 100 4.06 -6.31 -7.77
C ASP A 100 4.08 -4.88 -8.30
N PHE A 101 5.17 -4.18 -8.08
CA PHE A 101 5.41 -2.82 -8.57
C PHE A 101 6.78 -2.71 -9.22
N LYS A 102 6.83 -1.99 -10.33
CA LYS A 102 8.08 -1.64 -11.02
C LYS A 102 8.01 -0.19 -11.48
N SER A 103 8.96 0.62 -11.03
CA SER A 103 9.04 2.01 -11.46
C SER A 103 9.37 2.14 -12.95
N THR A 104 8.78 3.14 -13.58
CA THR A 104 9.09 3.54 -14.96
C THR A 104 9.81 4.88 -15.01
N SER A 105 9.58 5.73 -14.03
CA SER A 105 10.31 6.99 -13.88
C SER A 105 10.32 7.47 -12.43
N ILE A 106 11.39 8.12 -12.04
CA ILE A 106 11.51 8.81 -10.75
C ILE A 106 11.97 10.23 -11.03
N SER A 107 11.23 11.19 -10.52
CA SER A 107 11.49 12.63 -10.73
C SER A 107 11.28 13.40 -9.43
N GLY A 108 11.80 14.61 -9.36
CA GLY A 108 11.63 15.47 -8.19
C GLY A 108 12.88 16.26 -7.85
N GLY A 109 12.99 16.72 -6.62
CA GLY A 109 14.13 17.47 -6.13
C GLY A 109 14.03 17.75 -4.64
N GLY A 110 15.15 18.08 -4.02
CA GLY A 110 15.22 18.29 -2.57
C GLY A 110 14.87 17.03 -1.79
N SER A 111 13.93 17.14 -0.86
CA SER A 111 13.49 16.03 0.00
C SER A 111 12.29 15.27 -0.54
N ASN A 112 11.80 15.58 -1.74
CA ASN A 112 10.61 14.95 -2.33
C ASN A 112 10.89 14.38 -3.71
N ALA A 113 10.30 13.23 -4.01
CA ALA A 113 10.33 12.63 -5.34
C ALA A 113 8.98 12.02 -5.67
N THR A 114 8.69 11.94 -6.97
CA THR A 114 7.53 11.24 -7.51
C THR A 114 8.01 9.99 -8.23
N VAL A 115 7.48 8.86 -7.85
CA VAL A 115 7.73 7.56 -8.50
C VAL A 115 6.50 7.19 -9.30
N GLN A 116 6.67 7.04 -10.60
CA GLN A 116 5.65 6.46 -11.48
C GLN A 116 6.06 5.04 -11.84
N GLY A 117 5.10 4.16 -12.01
CA GLY A 117 5.40 2.79 -12.38
C GLY A 117 4.17 1.97 -12.72
N ASP A 118 4.42 0.70 -12.97
CA ASP A 118 3.40 -0.31 -13.25
C ASP A 118 3.13 -1.11 -11.98
N LEU A 119 1.88 -1.12 -11.56
CA LEU A 119 1.39 -1.91 -10.43
C LEU A 119 0.55 -3.05 -10.97
N THR A 120 0.82 -4.27 -10.47
CA THR A 120 0.05 -5.47 -10.84
C THR A 120 -0.68 -6.00 -9.63
N ILE A 121 -2.01 -6.05 -9.70
CA ILE A 121 -2.90 -6.58 -8.67
C ILE A 121 -3.83 -7.60 -9.33
N ALA A 122 -3.96 -8.79 -8.73
CA ALA A 122 -4.84 -9.85 -9.20
C ALA A 122 -4.63 -10.18 -10.70
N GLY A 123 -3.39 -10.14 -11.16
CA GLY A 123 -3.01 -10.43 -12.55
C GLY A 123 -3.24 -9.29 -13.54
N LYS A 124 -3.74 -8.14 -13.10
CA LYS A 124 -3.96 -6.97 -13.94
C LYS A 124 -2.98 -5.85 -13.62
N THR A 125 -2.35 -5.29 -14.64
CA THR A 125 -1.37 -4.21 -14.53
C THR A 125 -1.97 -2.89 -14.97
N ALA A 126 -1.73 -1.85 -14.17
CA ALA A 126 -2.12 -0.48 -14.48
C ALA A 126 -1.09 0.50 -13.89
N PRO A 127 -1.01 1.74 -14.41
CA PRO A 127 -0.13 2.76 -13.87
C PRO A 127 -0.48 3.12 -12.43
N ALA A 128 0.55 3.36 -11.62
CA ALA A 128 0.42 3.87 -10.27
C ALA A 128 1.51 4.90 -9.98
N GLN A 129 1.24 5.81 -9.04
CA GLN A 129 2.16 6.87 -8.66
C GLN A 129 2.27 6.93 -7.14
N PHE A 130 3.50 7.08 -6.66
CA PHE A 130 3.81 7.27 -5.25
C PHE A 130 4.63 8.54 -5.06
N GLN A 131 4.36 9.24 -3.94
CA GLN A 131 5.17 10.35 -3.49
C GLN A 131 6.16 9.86 -2.45
N LEU A 132 7.43 10.13 -2.65
CA LEU A 132 8.49 9.85 -1.68
C LEU A 132 8.87 11.13 -0.94
N GLN A 133 9.07 11.01 0.35
CA GLN A 133 9.57 12.06 1.21
C GLN A 133 10.76 11.55 2.01
N ASP A 134 11.87 12.27 1.93
CA ASP A 134 13.02 12.07 2.80
C ASP A 134 12.76 12.77 4.13
N LEU A 135 12.66 12.00 5.20
CA LEU A 135 12.42 12.49 6.57
C LEU A 135 13.73 12.78 7.32
N GLY A 136 14.88 12.55 6.67
CA GLY A 136 16.20 12.68 7.29
C GLY A 136 16.63 11.44 8.07
N GLY A 137 17.94 11.30 8.27
CA GLY A 137 18.51 10.16 8.99
C GLY A 137 18.28 8.79 8.33
N GLY A 138 18.20 8.76 7.00
CA GLY A 138 17.90 7.55 6.24
C GLY A 138 16.44 7.12 6.25
N ARG A 139 15.56 7.87 6.90
CA ARG A 139 14.11 7.55 6.95
C ARG A 139 13.41 8.11 5.72
N ILE A 140 12.61 7.28 5.10
CA ILE A 140 11.78 7.65 3.94
C ILE A 140 10.33 7.31 4.21
N LYS A 141 9.44 8.11 3.61
CA LYS A 141 8.00 7.85 3.59
C LYS A 141 7.51 7.86 2.14
N ALA A 142 6.78 6.82 1.77
CA ALA A 142 6.08 6.74 0.50
C ALA A 142 4.57 6.77 0.74
N THR A 143 3.86 7.55 -0.04
CA THR A 143 2.39 7.60 -0.01
C THR A 143 1.85 7.52 -1.42
N GLY A 144 0.70 6.88 -1.58
CA GLY A 144 0.01 6.79 -2.86
C GLY A 144 -1.43 6.38 -2.70
N GLN A 145 -2.18 6.50 -3.77
CA GLN A 145 -3.57 6.07 -3.85
C GLN A 145 -3.70 5.01 -4.94
N VAL A 146 -4.46 3.97 -4.63
CA VAL A 146 -4.77 2.89 -5.57
C VAL A 146 -6.27 2.85 -5.78
N VAL A 147 -6.69 2.95 -7.04
CA VAL A 147 -8.09 2.81 -7.45
C VAL A 147 -8.34 1.35 -7.81
N GLN A 148 -9.06 0.64 -6.98
CA GLN A 148 -9.25 -0.82 -7.09
C GLN A 148 -9.83 -1.24 -8.43
N SER A 149 -10.80 -0.50 -8.95
CA SER A 149 -11.46 -0.79 -10.23
C SER A 149 -10.53 -0.71 -11.44
N ASN A 150 -9.44 0.06 -11.38
CA ASN A 150 -8.42 0.09 -12.43
C ASN A 150 -7.72 -1.26 -12.61
N PHE A 151 -7.77 -2.12 -11.59
CA PHE A 151 -7.19 -3.46 -11.58
C PHE A 151 -8.25 -4.57 -11.71
N GLY A 152 -9.48 -4.22 -12.06
CA GLY A 152 -10.59 -5.16 -12.13
C GLY A 152 -11.05 -5.69 -10.76
N VAL A 153 -10.55 -5.11 -9.67
CA VAL A 153 -10.95 -5.43 -8.32
C VAL A 153 -12.26 -4.71 -8.00
N LYS A 154 -13.25 -5.47 -7.55
CA LYS A 154 -14.54 -4.91 -7.13
C LYS A 154 -14.47 -4.56 -5.65
N PRO A 155 -14.65 -3.29 -5.26
CA PRO A 155 -14.69 -2.90 -3.85
C PRO A 155 -15.78 -3.66 -3.09
N PHE A 156 -15.48 -4.02 -1.86
CA PHE A 156 -16.44 -4.74 -1.01
C PHE A 156 -17.72 -3.95 -0.82
N LYS A 157 -18.86 -4.67 -0.88
CA LYS A 157 -20.19 -4.15 -0.62
C LYS A 157 -20.95 -5.08 0.33
N ALA A 158 -21.74 -4.49 1.20
CA ALA A 158 -22.66 -5.22 2.07
C ALA A 158 -24.01 -4.51 2.12
N PHE A 159 -25.02 -5.16 2.70
CA PHE A 159 -26.38 -4.63 2.86
C PHE A 159 -26.95 -4.06 1.54
N MET A 160 -26.91 -4.87 0.48
CA MET A 160 -27.41 -4.52 -0.86
C MET A 160 -26.74 -3.24 -1.43
N GLY A 161 -25.48 -2.99 -1.08
CA GLY A 161 -24.71 -1.82 -1.53
C GLY A 161 -24.89 -0.57 -0.69
N ALA A 162 -25.64 -0.63 0.40
CA ALA A 162 -25.77 0.49 1.34
C ALA A 162 -24.45 0.80 2.07
N LEU A 163 -23.66 -0.25 2.36
CA LEU A 163 -22.28 -0.12 2.85
C LEU A 163 -21.32 -0.48 1.72
N LYS A 164 -20.41 0.41 1.42
CA LYS A 164 -19.35 0.21 0.41
C LYS A 164 -18.01 0.62 0.98
N VAL A 165 -16.98 -0.12 0.61
CA VAL A 165 -15.60 0.35 0.70
C VAL A 165 -15.34 1.28 -0.49
N LYS A 166 -14.71 2.41 -0.26
CA LYS A 166 -14.32 3.31 -1.34
C LYS A 166 -13.42 2.60 -2.35
N ASP A 167 -13.60 2.92 -3.61
CA ASP A 167 -12.77 2.37 -4.70
C ASP A 167 -11.30 2.77 -4.55
N THR A 168 -11.02 3.95 -4.03
CA THR A 168 -9.68 4.42 -3.75
C THR A 168 -9.24 4.03 -2.34
N VAL A 169 -8.09 3.38 -2.23
CA VAL A 169 -7.41 3.08 -0.97
C VAL A 169 -6.09 3.82 -0.90
N ASP A 170 -5.67 4.19 0.32
CA ASP A 170 -4.41 4.88 0.55
C ASP A 170 -3.34 3.86 0.95
N ILE A 171 -2.14 4.01 0.36
CA ILE A 171 -0.96 3.23 0.71
C ILE A 171 0.04 4.15 1.41
N GLU A 172 0.59 3.67 2.51
CA GLU A 172 1.62 4.37 3.26
C GLU A 172 2.73 3.41 3.65
N ILE A 173 3.95 3.77 3.30
CA ILE A 173 5.14 2.98 3.64
C ILE A 173 6.12 3.92 4.32
N GLU A 174 6.58 3.55 5.50
CA GLU A 174 7.72 4.19 6.16
C GLU A 174 8.83 3.16 6.31
N ALA A 175 10.04 3.53 5.96
CA ALA A 175 11.19 2.64 6.08
C ALA A 175 12.45 3.44 6.42
N THR A 176 13.39 2.75 7.07
CA THR A 176 14.74 3.24 7.26
C THR A 176 15.66 2.51 6.28
N VAL A 177 16.29 3.28 5.41
CA VAL A 177 17.28 2.75 4.47
C VAL A 177 18.47 2.25 5.27
N PRO A 178 18.89 0.99 5.11
CA PRO A 178 20.07 0.47 5.80
C PRO A 178 21.32 1.28 5.42
N GLU A 179 22.27 1.37 6.33
CA GLU A 179 23.59 1.91 6.00
C GLU A 179 24.23 1.04 4.92
N ALA A 180 24.88 1.70 3.94
CA ALA A 180 25.50 1.02 2.82
C ALA A 180 26.77 0.25 3.25
#